data_a8a98ff2b9e9d153756a7f17837e33bf
#
_entry.id   a8a98ff2b9e9d153756a7f17837e33bf
#
_cell.length_a   1.000
_cell.length_b   1.000
_cell.length_c   1.000
_cell.angle_alpha   90.00
_cell.angle_beta   90.00
_cell.angle_gamma   90.00
#
_symmetry.space_group_name_H-M   'P 1'
#
loop_
_entity.id
_entity.type
_entity.pdbx_description
1 polymer ?
#
loop_
_entity_poly.entity_id
_entity_poly.type
_entity_poly.pdbx_seq_one_letter_code
_entity_poly.pdbx_strand_id
1 'polypeptide(L)'
;MILIGVGSNVSGPWGTPEETVARVRFELDRGPVRVERASSPVRTTPFGITDQPPFINAALAIETDLPPSALLLHLQALERRAGRHRDIHWGPRTLDLDLLDYRRLVLKEASGLVLPHPGIAERPFVLVPIMEIAAEWRHPVTGLTAAEMLAKVAPSGEGVVMSE
;
A
#
# COMPACT_ATOMS: atom_id res chain seq x y z
N MET A 1 3.33 9.96 -11.70
CA MET A 1 3.37 8.66 -11.02
C MET A 1 2.34 8.65 -9.93
N ILE A 2 1.63 7.55 -9.80
CA ILE A 2 0.65 7.30 -8.73
C ILE A 2 1.11 6.06 -7.99
N LEU A 3 1.19 6.12 -6.67
CA LEU A 3 1.66 5.02 -5.83
C LEU A 3 0.53 4.44 -4.99
N ILE A 4 0.42 3.12 -5.00
CA ILE A 4 -0.57 2.35 -4.24
C ILE A 4 0.18 1.41 -3.29
N GLY A 5 -0.24 1.38 -2.02
CA GLY A 5 0.21 0.38 -1.08
C GLY A 5 -0.76 -0.79 -1.05
N VAL A 6 -0.23 -2.01 -0.97
CA VAL A 6 -1.01 -3.25 -0.95
C VAL A 6 -0.62 -4.04 0.28
N GLY A 7 -1.61 -4.54 1.01
CA GLY A 7 -1.35 -5.37 2.18
C GLY A 7 -2.40 -6.44 2.39
N SER A 8 -1.99 -7.56 2.98
CA SER A 8 -2.89 -8.65 3.36
C SER A 8 -2.26 -9.45 4.49
N ASN A 9 -3.07 -9.90 5.45
CA ASN A 9 -2.56 -10.76 6.52
C ASN A 9 -3.44 -11.98 6.84
N VAL A 10 -4.56 -12.14 6.14
CA VAL A 10 -5.39 -13.35 6.28
C VAL A 10 -5.88 -13.80 4.92
N SER A 11 -6.11 -15.10 4.79
CA SER A 11 -6.65 -15.68 3.57
C SER A 11 -8.10 -15.26 3.36
N GLY A 12 -8.49 -15.13 2.10
CA GLY A 12 -9.83 -14.76 1.69
C GLY A 12 -10.19 -15.37 0.35
N PRO A 13 -11.18 -14.78 -0.35
CA PRO A 13 -11.64 -15.32 -1.65
C PRO A 13 -10.54 -15.40 -2.71
N TRP A 14 -9.49 -14.59 -2.60
CA TRP A 14 -8.39 -14.58 -3.57
C TRP A 14 -7.21 -15.44 -3.14
N GLY A 15 -7.32 -16.19 -2.04
CA GLY A 15 -6.29 -17.11 -1.60
C GLY A 15 -5.53 -16.62 -0.37
N THR A 16 -4.30 -17.08 -0.24
CA THR A 16 -3.40 -16.67 0.84
C THR A 16 -3.04 -15.19 0.72
N PRO A 17 -2.47 -14.58 1.78
CA PRO A 17 -1.98 -13.20 1.68
C PRO A 17 -1.02 -12.99 0.49
N GLU A 18 -0.10 -13.92 0.27
CA GLU A 18 0.84 -13.85 -0.86
C GLU A 18 0.11 -13.88 -2.20
N GLU A 19 -0.85 -14.79 -2.34
CA GLU A 19 -1.65 -14.92 -3.56
C GLU A 19 -2.53 -13.69 -3.78
N THR A 20 -3.12 -13.16 -2.70
CA THR A 20 -3.97 -11.97 -2.76
C THR A 20 -3.18 -10.75 -3.23
N VAL A 21 -2.01 -10.52 -2.63
CA VAL A 21 -1.13 -9.40 -3.00
C VAL A 21 -0.68 -9.53 -4.46
N ALA A 22 -0.31 -10.73 -4.88
CA ALA A 22 0.11 -10.97 -6.26
C ALA A 22 -1.02 -10.74 -7.26
N ARG A 23 -2.26 -11.03 -6.89
CA ARG A 23 -3.43 -10.91 -7.78
C ARG A 23 -3.83 -9.46 -8.04
N VAL A 24 -3.55 -8.55 -7.11
CA VAL A 24 -4.02 -7.16 -7.20
C VAL A 24 -3.59 -6.50 -8.51
N ARG A 25 -2.34 -6.69 -8.94
CA ARG A 25 -1.84 -6.07 -10.16
C ARG A 25 -2.65 -6.48 -11.40
N PHE A 26 -3.06 -7.74 -11.46
CA PHE A 26 -3.84 -8.25 -12.59
C PHE A 26 -5.27 -7.74 -12.55
N GLU A 27 -5.87 -7.66 -11.37
CA GLU A 27 -7.23 -7.14 -11.22
C GLU A 27 -7.30 -5.64 -11.53
N LEU A 28 -6.29 -4.87 -11.15
CA LEU A 28 -6.21 -3.44 -11.50
C LEU A 28 -6.06 -3.25 -13.00
N ASP A 29 -5.18 -4.02 -13.63
CA ASP A 29 -4.89 -3.91 -15.07
C ASP A 29 -6.09 -4.26 -15.96
N ARG A 30 -7.09 -4.93 -15.43
CA ARG A 30 -8.31 -5.30 -16.18
C ARG A 30 -9.34 -4.15 -16.24
N GLY A 31 -9.12 -3.08 -15.48
CA GLY A 31 -10.04 -1.96 -15.39
C GLY A 31 -9.43 -0.67 -15.95
N PRO A 32 -9.86 0.47 -15.42
CA PRO A 32 -9.40 1.78 -15.90
C PRO A 32 -8.01 2.17 -15.38
N VAL A 33 -7.26 1.24 -14.83
CA VAL A 33 -5.95 1.46 -14.23
C VAL A 33 -4.91 0.65 -15.00
N ARG A 34 -3.75 1.25 -15.23
CA ARG A 34 -2.60 0.57 -15.84
C ARG A 34 -1.50 0.43 -14.80
N VAL A 35 -1.09 -0.79 -14.50
CA VAL A 35 0.01 -1.06 -13.58
C VAL A 35 1.32 -1.00 -14.35
N GLU A 36 2.18 -0.06 -13.98
CA GLU A 36 3.47 0.15 -14.66
C GLU A 36 4.61 -0.58 -13.97
N ARG A 37 4.60 -0.62 -12.64
CA ARG A 37 5.63 -1.30 -11.85
C ARG A 37 4.98 -1.94 -10.62
N ALA A 38 5.52 -3.07 -10.22
CA ALA A 38 5.10 -3.78 -9.01
C ALA A 38 6.33 -4.20 -8.23
N SER A 39 6.34 -3.95 -6.92
CA SER A 39 7.44 -4.38 -6.06
C SER A 39 7.35 -5.86 -5.74
N SER A 40 8.47 -6.43 -5.30
CA SER A 40 8.45 -7.70 -4.60
C SER A 40 7.69 -7.53 -3.29
N PRO A 41 7.01 -8.57 -2.80
CA PRO A 41 6.35 -8.50 -1.50
C PRO A 41 7.37 -8.50 -0.37
N VAL A 42 7.03 -7.82 0.73
CA VAL A 42 7.80 -7.86 1.96
C VAL A 42 6.90 -8.39 3.08
N ARG A 43 7.48 -9.08 4.03
CA ARG A 43 6.78 -9.61 5.19
C ARG A 43 7.03 -8.69 6.37
N THR A 44 5.96 -8.24 7.03
CA THR A 44 6.05 -7.38 8.21
C THR A 44 5.54 -8.14 9.42
N THR A 45 6.41 -8.30 10.41
CA THR A 45 6.02 -8.91 11.68
C THR A 45 5.29 -7.86 12.52
N PRO A 46 4.06 -8.14 13.04
CA PRO A 46 3.36 -7.19 13.90
C PRO A 46 4.18 -6.91 15.15
N PHE A 47 4.40 -5.63 15.43
CA PHE A 47 5.18 -5.21 16.59
C PHE A 47 4.31 -5.28 17.84
N GLY A 48 4.72 -6.07 18.83
CA GLY A 48 4.06 -6.16 20.11
C GLY A 48 2.73 -6.91 20.14
N ILE A 49 2.21 -7.34 18.99
CA ILE A 49 0.98 -8.14 18.88
C ILE A 49 1.35 -9.48 18.29
N THR A 50 1.42 -10.50 19.13
CA THR A 50 1.92 -11.81 18.71
C THR A 50 0.83 -12.75 18.19
N ASP A 51 -0.45 -12.37 18.34
CA ASP A 51 -1.59 -13.20 17.95
C ASP A 51 -2.17 -12.87 16.58
N GLN A 52 -1.62 -11.87 15.88
CA GLN A 52 -2.00 -11.59 14.50
C GLN A 52 -0.96 -12.13 13.52
N PRO A 53 -1.43 -12.68 12.38
CA PRO A 53 -0.49 -13.10 11.33
C PRO A 53 0.31 -11.91 10.79
N PRO A 54 1.52 -12.13 10.30
CA PRO A 54 2.28 -11.08 9.66
C PRO A 54 1.57 -10.57 8.40
N PHE A 55 1.78 -9.30 8.08
CA PHE A 55 1.30 -8.71 6.83
C PHE A 55 2.27 -9.02 5.69
N ILE A 56 1.71 -9.24 4.52
CA ILE A 56 2.44 -9.23 3.26
C ILE A 56 2.12 -7.90 2.60
N ASN A 57 3.15 -7.14 2.29
CA ASN A 57 3.01 -5.78 1.74
C ASN A 57 3.77 -5.64 0.44
N ALA A 58 3.24 -4.79 -0.44
CA ALA A 58 3.87 -4.46 -1.71
C ALA A 58 3.47 -3.03 -2.10
N ALA A 59 4.13 -2.49 -3.11
CA ALA A 59 3.76 -1.22 -3.70
C ALA A 59 3.60 -1.38 -5.20
N LEU A 60 2.69 -0.58 -5.77
CA LEU A 60 2.45 -0.51 -7.19
C LEU A 60 2.61 0.93 -7.66
N ALA A 61 3.24 1.11 -8.81
CA ALA A 61 3.20 2.37 -9.54
C ALA A 61 2.20 2.19 -10.67
N ILE A 62 1.22 3.08 -10.72
CA ILE A 62 0.12 2.97 -11.68
C ILE A 62 -0.10 4.28 -12.45
N GLU A 63 -0.84 4.19 -13.54
CA GLU A 63 -1.39 5.32 -14.26
C GLU A 63 -2.88 5.10 -14.52
N THR A 64 -3.64 6.18 -14.51
CA THR A 64 -5.09 6.16 -14.74
C THR A 64 -5.58 7.55 -15.11
N ASP A 65 -6.72 7.60 -15.80
CA ASP A 65 -7.42 8.86 -16.06
C ASP A 65 -8.44 9.18 -14.95
N LEU A 66 -8.64 8.27 -14.00
CA LEU A 66 -9.54 8.54 -12.87
C LEU A 66 -8.97 9.63 -11.97
N PRO A 67 -9.78 10.61 -11.55
CA PRO A 67 -9.33 11.56 -10.51
C PRO A 67 -9.16 10.84 -9.17
N PRO A 68 -8.48 11.47 -8.20
CA PRO A 68 -8.14 10.81 -6.93
C PRO A 68 -9.32 10.17 -6.20
N SER A 69 -10.45 10.88 -6.10
CA SER A 69 -11.62 10.36 -5.40
C SER A 69 -12.24 9.15 -6.10
N ALA A 70 -12.29 9.18 -7.44
CA ALA A 70 -12.80 8.05 -8.22
C ALA A 70 -11.85 6.84 -8.14
N LEU A 71 -10.56 7.09 -8.15
CA LEU A 71 -9.57 6.02 -7.95
C LEU A 71 -9.72 5.38 -6.58
N LEU A 72 -9.91 6.19 -5.53
CA LEU A 72 -10.12 5.67 -4.18
C LEU A 72 -11.34 4.74 -4.13
N LEU A 73 -12.45 5.14 -4.75
CA LEU A 73 -13.65 4.30 -4.82
C LEU A 73 -13.38 3.00 -5.57
N HIS A 74 -12.59 3.05 -6.64
CA HIS A 74 -12.22 1.87 -7.41
C HIS A 74 -11.38 0.89 -6.56
N LEU A 75 -10.43 1.41 -5.80
CA LEU A 75 -9.62 0.60 -4.88
C LEU A 75 -10.49 -0.04 -3.79
N GLN A 76 -11.43 0.71 -3.24
CA GLN A 76 -12.36 0.18 -2.23
C GLN A 76 -13.25 -0.93 -2.79
N ALA A 77 -13.66 -0.82 -4.04
CA ALA A 77 -14.43 -1.87 -4.71
C ALA A 77 -13.60 -3.17 -4.84
N LEU A 78 -12.31 -3.04 -5.16
CA LEU A 78 -11.40 -4.18 -5.21
C LEU A 78 -11.24 -4.84 -3.84
N GLU A 79 -11.10 -4.05 -2.78
CA GLU A 79 -11.02 -4.57 -1.42
C GLU A 79 -12.25 -5.42 -1.08
N ARG A 80 -13.44 -4.95 -1.44
CA ARG A 80 -14.68 -5.70 -1.19
C ARG A 80 -14.72 -7.00 -2.00
N ARG A 81 -14.26 -6.99 -3.24
CA ARG A 81 -14.19 -8.21 -4.07
C ARG A 81 -13.21 -9.22 -3.50
N ALA A 82 -12.17 -8.77 -2.81
CA ALA A 82 -11.22 -9.63 -2.12
C ALA A 82 -11.71 -10.06 -0.73
N GLY A 83 -12.95 -9.75 -0.38
CA GLY A 83 -13.58 -10.21 0.85
C GLY A 83 -13.38 -9.34 2.07
N ARG A 84 -12.91 -8.10 1.89
CA ARG A 84 -12.74 -7.21 3.03
C ARG A 84 -14.10 -6.80 3.62
N HIS A 85 -14.24 -6.98 4.94
CA HIS A 85 -15.36 -6.50 5.73
C HIS A 85 -14.88 -5.37 6.65
N ARG A 86 -15.61 -4.25 6.65
CA ARG A 86 -15.22 -3.05 7.42
C ARG A 86 -15.75 -3.05 8.86
N ASP A 87 -16.43 -4.14 9.25
CA ASP A 87 -17.12 -4.24 10.53
C ASP A 87 -16.16 -4.36 11.72
N ILE A 88 -14.92 -4.77 11.47
CA ILE A 88 -13.93 -4.99 12.53
C ILE A 88 -12.80 -3.97 12.36
N HIS A 89 -12.83 -2.95 13.21
CA HIS A 89 -11.76 -1.96 13.29
C HIS A 89 -10.53 -2.65 13.91
N TRP A 90 -9.34 -2.49 13.31
CA TRP A 90 -8.09 -3.13 13.73
C TRP A 90 -8.06 -4.65 13.56
N GLY A 91 -9.06 -5.23 12.90
CA GLY A 91 -9.09 -6.68 12.64
C GLY A 91 -8.16 -7.11 11.52
N PRO A 92 -8.01 -8.44 11.35
CA PRO A 92 -7.29 -9.01 10.23
C PRO A 92 -7.90 -8.57 8.89
N ARG A 93 -7.06 -8.41 7.86
CA ARG A 93 -7.51 -7.88 6.57
C ARG A 93 -7.14 -8.79 5.43
N THR A 94 -8.14 -9.16 4.63
CA THR A 94 -7.93 -9.94 3.42
C THR A 94 -7.21 -9.12 2.37
N LEU A 95 -7.54 -7.84 2.26
CA LEU A 95 -6.86 -6.92 1.33
C LEU A 95 -7.01 -5.49 1.82
N ASP A 96 -5.90 -4.78 1.84
CA ASP A 96 -5.84 -3.37 2.17
C ASP A 96 -5.14 -2.64 1.02
N LEU A 97 -5.81 -1.66 0.44
CA LEU A 97 -5.28 -0.85 -0.65
C LEU A 97 -5.27 0.62 -0.23
N ASP A 98 -4.08 1.20 -0.17
CA ASP A 98 -3.90 2.59 0.21
C ASP A 98 -3.44 3.42 -0.99
N LEU A 99 -4.14 4.52 -1.27
CA LEU A 99 -3.66 5.51 -2.21
C LEU A 99 -2.59 6.34 -1.49
N LEU A 100 -1.33 6.10 -1.84
CA LEU A 100 -0.19 6.71 -1.16
C LEU A 100 0.14 8.09 -1.70
N ASP A 101 0.27 8.20 -3.00
CA ASP A 101 0.58 9.45 -3.69
C ASP A 101 -0.11 9.48 -5.04
N TYR A 102 -0.63 10.65 -5.41
CA TYR A 102 -1.29 10.85 -6.68
C TYR A 102 -0.64 12.05 -7.38
N ARG A 103 0.35 11.77 -8.24
CA ARG A 103 1.06 12.77 -9.04
C ARG A 103 1.54 13.96 -8.21
N ARG A 104 1.99 13.69 -6.98
CA ARG A 104 2.51 14.67 -6.02
C ARG A 104 1.49 15.71 -5.59
N LEU A 105 0.20 15.42 -5.72
CA LEU A 105 -0.85 16.29 -5.20
C LEU A 105 -0.83 16.32 -3.68
N VAL A 106 -0.99 17.52 -3.13
CA VAL A 106 -1.19 17.73 -1.70
C VAL A 106 -2.62 18.21 -1.53
N LEU A 107 -3.44 17.36 -0.88
CA LEU A 107 -4.84 17.70 -0.75
C LEU A 107 -5.44 17.05 0.50
N LYS A 108 -6.45 17.70 1.07
CA LYS A 108 -7.22 17.17 2.19
C LYS A 108 -8.68 17.50 1.93
N GLU A 109 -9.46 16.48 1.60
CA GLU A 109 -10.88 16.65 1.29
C GLU A 109 -11.77 16.41 2.51
N ALA A 110 -12.92 17.04 2.52
CA ALA A 110 -13.92 16.83 3.57
C ALA A 110 -14.41 15.38 3.61
N SER A 111 -14.33 14.66 2.48
CA SER A 111 -14.65 13.23 2.39
C SER A 111 -13.68 12.32 3.15
N GLY A 112 -12.54 12.85 3.60
CA GLY A 112 -11.51 12.08 4.31
C GLY A 112 -10.31 11.70 3.46
N LEU A 113 -10.33 11.96 2.15
CA LEU A 113 -9.17 11.70 1.31
C LEU A 113 -8.04 12.68 1.64
N VAL A 114 -6.88 12.14 2.01
CA VAL A 114 -5.69 12.92 2.33
C VAL A 114 -4.54 12.44 1.45
N LEU A 115 -3.90 13.37 0.73
CA LEU A 115 -2.74 13.09 -0.10
C LEU A 115 -1.61 14.07 0.23
N PRO A 116 -0.37 13.60 0.34
CA PRO A 116 0.03 12.19 0.34
C PRO A 116 -0.51 11.47 1.58
N HIS A 117 -0.56 10.15 1.53
CA HIS A 117 -1.05 9.35 2.67
C HIS A 117 -0.25 9.73 3.93
N PRO A 118 -0.92 10.02 5.05
CA PRO A 118 -0.24 10.59 6.23
C PRO A 118 0.74 9.63 6.91
N GLY A 119 0.61 8.33 6.68
CA GLY A 119 1.45 7.33 7.34
C GLY A 119 2.71 6.92 6.59
N ILE A 120 2.98 7.48 5.41
CA ILE A 120 4.10 7.00 4.57
C ILE A 120 5.44 7.09 5.29
N ALA A 121 5.75 8.24 5.87
CA ALA A 121 7.09 8.52 6.40
C ALA A 121 7.49 7.64 7.58
N GLU A 122 6.53 7.01 8.24
CA GLU A 122 6.75 6.28 9.49
C GLU A 122 6.64 4.75 9.32
N ARG A 123 6.42 4.27 8.10
CA ARG A 123 6.11 2.86 7.85
C ARG A 123 7.13 2.19 6.95
N PRO A 124 8.13 1.47 7.51
CA PRO A 124 9.12 0.76 6.70
C PRO A 124 8.50 -0.19 5.68
N PHE A 125 7.39 -0.84 6.03
CA PHE A 125 6.69 -1.76 5.13
C PHE A 125 6.03 -1.07 3.93
N VAL A 126 5.95 0.27 3.94
CA VAL A 126 5.54 1.09 2.79
C VAL A 126 6.76 1.60 2.06
N LEU A 127 7.76 2.07 2.79
CA LEU A 127 8.96 2.70 2.23
C LEU A 127 9.84 1.72 1.45
N VAL A 128 10.04 0.51 1.99
CA VAL A 128 10.89 -0.49 1.34
C VAL A 128 10.38 -0.86 -0.05
N PRO A 129 9.08 -1.18 -0.23
CA PRO A 129 8.55 -1.43 -1.57
C PRO A 129 8.64 -0.23 -2.51
N ILE A 130 8.43 1.00 -2.01
CA ILE A 130 8.57 2.20 -2.83
C ILE A 130 10.01 2.36 -3.32
N MET A 131 10.99 2.10 -2.45
CA MET A 131 12.39 2.16 -2.85
C MET A 131 12.70 1.25 -4.03
N GLU A 132 12.09 0.08 -4.07
CA GLU A 132 12.33 -0.89 -5.14
C GLU A 132 11.81 -0.40 -6.49
N ILE A 133 10.63 0.22 -6.53
CA ILE A 133 9.96 0.56 -7.78
C ILE A 133 10.05 2.04 -8.16
N ALA A 134 10.35 2.90 -7.21
CA ALA A 134 10.34 4.35 -7.39
C ALA A 134 11.40 5.02 -6.52
N ALA A 135 12.66 4.63 -6.71
CA ALA A 135 13.79 5.17 -5.93
C ALA A 135 13.91 6.69 -6.09
N GLU A 136 13.53 7.22 -7.24
CA GLU A 136 13.57 8.65 -7.56
C GLU A 136 12.40 9.46 -7.02
N TRP A 137 11.34 8.79 -6.57
CA TRP A 137 10.16 9.47 -6.02
C TRP A 137 10.52 10.26 -4.76
N ARG A 138 9.97 11.47 -4.65
CA ARG A 138 10.11 12.32 -3.48
C ARG A 138 8.75 12.64 -2.90
N HIS A 139 8.68 12.57 -1.58
CA HIS A 139 7.47 12.95 -0.85
C HIS A 139 7.11 14.41 -1.19
N PRO A 140 5.86 14.70 -1.60
CA PRO A 140 5.51 16.03 -2.11
C PRO A 140 5.56 17.14 -1.04
N VAL A 141 5.52 16.80 0.25
CA VAL A 141 5.60 17.78 1.33
C VAL A 141 7.03 17.91 1.87
N THR A 142 7.71 16.79 2.15
CA THR A 142 9.03 16.83 2.77
C THR A 142 10.19 16.91 1.77
N GLY A 143 9.94 16.51 0.52
CA GLY A 143 10.98 16.44 -0.50
C GLY A 143 11.94 15.26 -0.33
N LEU A 144 11.70 14.39 0.64
CA LEU A 144 12.60 13.27 0.92
C LEU A 144 12.25 12.08 0.02
N THR A 145 13.29 11.33 -0.35
CA THR A 145 13.11 10.04 -1.02
C THR A 145 12.68 8.97 -0.01
N ALA A 146 12.18 7.84 -0.50
CA ALA A 146 11.83 6.73 0.39
C ALA A 146 13.04 6.25 1.19
N ALA A 147 14.21 6.19 0.56
CA ALA A 147 15.45 5.80 1.24
C ALA A 147 15.81 6.77 2.37
N GLU A 148 15.67 8.07 2.13
CA GLU A 148 15.94 9.09 3.15
C GLU A 148 14.96 8.99 4.32
N MET A 149 13.68 8.75 4.04
CA MET A 149 12.68 8.57 5.10
C MET A 149 12.91 7.27 5.87
N LEU A 150 13.26 6.18 5.18
CA LEU A 150 13.56 4.91 5.82
C LEU A 150 14.76 5.03 6.77
N ALA A 151 15.79 5.78 6.39
CA ALA A 151 16.96 5.99 7.24
C ALA A 151 16.59 6.63 8.58
N LYS A 152 15.53 7.44 8.62
CA LYS A 152 15.07 8.09 9.84
C LYS A 152 14.29 7.16 10.76
N VAL A 153 13.64 6.12 10.24
CA VAL A 153 12.80 5.22 11.04
C VAL A 153 13.42 3.84 11.26
N ALA A 154 14.48 3.49 10.54
CA ALA A 154 15.12 2.18 10.62
C ALA A 154 15.47 1.74 12.05
N PRO A 155 15.87 2.64 12.98
CA PRO A 155 16.14 2.22 14.36
C PRO A 155 14.90 1.90 15.19
N SER A 156 13.68 2.08 14.69
CA SER A 156 12.44 1.96 15.49
C SER A 156 12.02 0.53 15.79
N GLY A 157 12.67 -0.47 15.22
CA GLY A 157 12.47 -1.86 15.61
C GLY A 157 11.35 -2.62 14.90
N GLU A 158 10.69 -2.03 13.92
CA GLU A 158 9.75 -2.80 13.09
C GLU A 158 10.53 -3.72 12.16
N GLY A 159 10.26 -5.02 12.26
CA GLY A 159 10.91 -6.00 11.42
C GLY A 159 10.25 -6.11 10.06
N VAL A 160 10.91 -5.59 9.03
CA VAL A 160 10.52 -5.82 7.65
C VAL A 160 11.48 -6.82 7.05
N VAL A 161 10.96 -7.94 6.58
CA VAL A 161 11.75 -9.00 5.96
C VAL A 161 11.36 -9.08 4.50
N MET A 162 12.36 -8.95 3.61
CA MET A 162 12.12 -9.08 2.19
C MET A 162 11.78 -10.54 1.86
N SER A 163 10.68 -10.73 1.15
CA SER A 163 10.28 -12.03 0.65
C SER A 163 10.99 -12.29 -0.67
N GLU A 164 11.66 -13.41 -0.77
CA GLU A 164 12.30 -13.84 -2.01
C GLU A 164 11.32 -14.51 -2.96
#